data_42a96bf0d6b1133168c5115624e6999a
#
_entry.id   42a96bf0d6b1133168c5115624e6999a
#
_cell.length_a   1.000
_cell.length_b   1.000
_cell.length_c   1.000
_cell.angle_alpha   90.00
_cell.angle_beta   90.00
_cell.angle_gamma   90.00
#
_symmetry.space_group_name_H-M   'P 1'
#
loop_
_entity.id
_entity.type
_entity.pdbx_description
1 polymer ?
#
loop_
_entity_poly.entity_id
_entity_poly.type
_entity_poly.pdbx_seq_one_letter_code
_entity_poly.pdbx_strand_id
1 'polypeptide(L)'
;KKDLDGYDMKVLCLGRSSKIYNSIIDKRSLDKDYKEIAITGYVKHNLKNLNTAQYFLKDGPLAILPFSKNNFSFVWSVDKDYPKKDINEVVKFKICEVLKTKKIQISNQQSYPLTLNLKRTYYKNDILILGEGLHTVHPVAGQGFNLVLRDINKLQEIIKYYTGLGMSLKSTPALEDFTNNRKSENIITGIGIDLTHNFFKQNKLLDPFKE
;
A
#
# COMPACT_ATOMS: atom_id res chain seq x y z
N LYS A 1 22.70 18.48 -9.32
CA LYS A 1 23.02 17.09 -8.90
C LYS A 1 23.92 17.24 -7.69
N LYS A 2 23.42 16.86 -6.47
CA LYS A 2 24.35 16.67 -5.35
C LYS A 2 25.22 15.48 -5.69
N ASP A 3 26.50 15.62 -5.47
CA ASP A 3 27.46 14.55 -5.65
C ASP A 3 27.13 13.44 -4.65
N LEU A 4 26.77 12.27 -5.16
CA LEU A 4 26.44 11.09 -4.34
C LEU A 4 27.60 10.10 -4.27
N ASP A 5 28.77 10.44 -4.82
CA ASP A 5 29.92 9.53 -4.92
C ASP A 5 30.60 9.28 -3.58
N GLY A 6 30.36 10.11 -2.56
CA GLY A 6 30.87 9.93 -1.21
C GLY A 6 30.15 8.91 -0.34
N TYR A 7 29.07 8.28 -0.82
CA TYR A 7 28.28 7.33 -0.03
C TYR A 7 28.53 5.88 -0.47
N ASP A 8 28.57 4.97 0.49
CA ASP A 8 28.77 3.54 0.24
C ASP A 8 27.52 2.86 -0.32
N MET A 9 26.35 3.34 0.03
CA MET A 9 25.05 2.84 -0.47
C MET A 9 24.11 4.01 -0.76
N LYS A 10 23.40 3.93 -1.87
CA LYS A 10 22.39 4.91 -2.26
C LYS A 10 21.02 4.24 -2.25
N VAL A 11 20.08 4.78 -1.48
CA VAL A 11 18.73 4.21 -1.37
C VAL A 11 17.71 5.24 -1.86
N LEU A 12 16.89 4.84 -2.83
CA LEU A 12 15.82 5.66 -3.39
C LEU A 12 14.47 5.29 -2.78
N CYS A 13 13.88 6.22 -2.03
CA CYS A 13 12.57 6.11 -1.40
C CYS A 13 11.63 7.19 -1.94
N LEU A 14 11.36 7.21 -3.25
CA LEU A 14 10.67 8.30 -3.95
C LEU A 14 9.17 8.05 -4.13
N GLY A 15 8.62 7.07 -3.42
CA GLY A 15 7.22 6.68 -3.55
C GLY A 15 6.89 6.02 -4.90
N ARG A 16 5.61 5.82 -5.15
CA ARG A 16 5.06 4.99 -6.21
C ARG A 16 5.32 5.51 -7.64
N SER A 17 5.29 6.82 -7.85
CA SER A 17 5.13 7.42 -9.19
C SER A 17 6.40 8.05 -9.74
N SER A 18 7.57 7.80 -9.17
CA SER A 18 8.79 8.44 -9.63
C SER A 18 9.22 7.95 -11.02
N LYS A 19 9.29 8.88 -11.97
CA LYS A 19 9.85 8.62 -13.32
C LYS A 19 11.34 8.23 -13.27
N ILE A 20 12.04 8.55 -12.18
CA ILE A 20 13.46 8.23 -11.99
C ILE A 20 13.67 6.70 -11.98
N TYR A 21 12.73 5.92 -11.43
CA TYR A 21 12.86 4.47 -11.43
C TYR A 21 12.98 3.87 -12.83
N ASN A 22 12.28 4.43 -13.82
CA ASN A 22 12.31 3.96 -15.19
C ASN A 22 13.67 4.17 -15.88
N SER A 23 14.50 5.09 -15.39
CA SER A 23 15.86 5.32 -15.89
C SER A 23 16.90 4.43 -15.19
N ILE A 24 16.55 3.88 -14.03
CA ILE A 24 17.47 3.13 -13.17
C ILE A 24 17.23 1.62 -13.30
N ILE A 25 15.97 1.19 -13.29
CA ILE A 25 15.61 -0.23 -13.28
C ILE A 25 14.96 -0.64 -14.60
N ASP A 26 15.16 -1.91 -14.92
CA ASP A 26 14.42 -2.59 -15.97
C ASP A 26 12.90 -2.51 -15.72
N LYS A 27 12.13 -2.28 -16.78
CA LYS A 27 10.66 -2.15 -16.75
C LYS A 27 9.94 -3.45 -16.36
N ARG A 28 10.66 -4.55 -16.13
CA ARG A 28 10.08 -5.83 -15.76
C ARG A 28 9.42 -5.75 -14.37
N SER A 29 8.11 -5.77 -14.36
CA SER A 29 7.28 -5.81 -13.15
C SER A 29 6.06 -6.70 -13.40
N LEU A 30 5.48 -7.20 -12.34
CA LEU A 30 4.13 -7.74 -12.36
C LEU A 30 3.18 -6.58 -12.11
N ASP A 31 2.44 -6.19 -13.13
CA ASP A 31 1.54 -5.05 -13.10
C ASP A 31 0.09 -5.49 -13.32
N LYS A 32 -0.84 -4.94 -12.52
CA LYS A 32 -2.28 -5.11 -12.69
C LYS A 32 -3.00 -3.82 -12.32
N ASP A 33 -3.87 -3.34 -13.21
CA ASP A 33 -4.83 -2.30 -12.91
C ASP A 33 -6.13 -2.97 -12.42
N TYR A 34 -6.53 -2.70 -11.19
CA TYR A 34 -7.76 -3.27 -10.62
C TYR A 34 -9.04 -2.67 -11.20
N LYS A 35 -8.92 -1.59 -11.97
CA LYS A 35 -10.07 -0.78 -12.39
C LYS A 35 -10.87 -0.25 -11.21
N GLU A 36 -10.20 0.01 -10.10
CA GLU A 36 -10.75 0.50 -8.85
C GLU A 36 -10.04 1.75 -8.39
N ILE A 37 -10.71 2.50 -7.53
CA ILE A 37 -10.16 3.65 -6.81
C ILE A 37 -10.34 3.46 -5.31
N ALA A 38 -9.38 3.91 -4.52
CA ALA A 38 -9.55 4.10 -3.09
C ALA A 38 -10.00 5.53 -2.82
N ILE A 39 -11.14 5.70 -2.18
CA ILE A 39 -11.61 6.97 -1.66
C ILE A 39 -11.21 7.03 -0.20
N THR A 40 -10.53 8.10 0.19
CA THR A 40 -10.03 8.29 1.56
C THR A 40 -10.48 9.64 2.11
N GLY A 41 -10.46 9.78 3.43
CA GLY A 41 -10.74 11.06 4.08
C GLY A 41 -10.75 10.92 5.59
N TYR A 42 -11.00 12.03 6.25
CA TYR A 42 -11.16 12.09 7.70
C TYR A 42 -12.60 12.36 8.06
N VAL A 43 -13.05 11.72 9.14
CA VAL A 43 -14.43 11.83 9.63
C VAL A 43 -14.40 12.26 11.09
N LYS A 44 -15.12 13.35 11.39
CA LYS A 44 -15.44 13.74 12.76
C LYS A 44 -16.80 13.15 13.15
N HIS A 45 -16.89 12.55 14.32
CA HIS A 45 -18.07 11.83 14.81
C HIS A 45 -18.26 11.97 16.33
N ASN A 46 -19.42 11.52 16.81
CA ASN A 46 -19.76 11.46 18.24
C ASN A 46 -20.08 10.04 18.70
N LEU A 47 -19.63 9.02 17.96
CA LEU A 47 -19.84 7.62 18.33
C LEU A 47 -19.02 7.25 19.56
N LYS A 48 -19.58 6.40 20.42
CA LYS A 48 -18.85 5.84 21.56
C LYS A 48 -18.19 4.53 21.15
N ASN A 49 -16.94 4.31 21.59
CA ASN A 49 -16.22 3.04 21.43
C ASN A 49 -16.10 2.55 19.97
N LEU A 50 -15.73 3.43 19.04
CA LEU A 50 -15.46 3.05 17.67
C LEU A 50 -14.12 2.31 17.58
N ASN A 51 -14.15 1.07 17.13
CA ASN A 51 -12.97 0.24 16.91
C ASN A 51 -12.56 0.24 15.43
N THR A 52 -11.29 -0.11 15.17
CA THR A 52 -10.82 -0.39 13.82
C THR A 52 -11.62 -1.56 13.25
N ALA A 53 -12.17 -1.39 12.06
CA ALA A 53 -12.97 -2.40 11.38
C ALA A 53 -12.82 -2.31 9.87
N GLN A 54 -12.99 -3.45 9.20
CA GLN A 54 -13.10 -3.52 7.75
C GLN A 54 -14.41 -4.21 7.40
N TYR A 55 -15.21 -3.54 6.58
CA TYR A 55 -16.51 -4.01 6.11
C TYR A 55 -16.37 -4.41 4.64
N PHE A 56 -16.78 -5.63 4.29
CA PHE A 56 -16.79 -6.12 2.92
C PHE A 56 -18.17 -5.88 2.31
N LEU A 57 -18.36 -4.68 1.77
CA LEU A 57 -19.62 -4.26 1.16
C LEU A 57 -19.74 -4.74 -0.28
N LYS A 58 -20.94 -4.74 -0.85
CA LYS A 58 -21.21 -5.07 -2.27
C LYS A 58 -20.42 -4.17 -3.22
N ASP A 59 -20.31 -2.89 -2.86
CA ASP A 59 -19.61 -1.88 -3.65
C ASP A 59 -18.08 -1.91 -3.45
N GLY A 60 -17.59 -2.72 -2.52
CA GLY A 60 -16.17 -2.90 -2.20
C GLY A 60 -15.83 -2.66 -0.72
N PRO A 61 -14.62 -3.04 -0.30
CA PRO A 61 -14.23 -3.00 1.10
C PRO A 61 -14.08 -1.56 1.61
N LEU A 62 -14.69 -1.30 2.78
CA LEU A 62 -14.60 -0.06 3.55
C LEU A 62 -13.86 -0.31 4.86
N ALA A 63 -12.72 0.34 5.05
CA ALA A 63 -11.98 0.34 6.30
C ALA A 63 -12.27 1.60 7.11
N ILE A 64 -12.48 1.43 8.42
CA ILE A 64 -12.66 2.49 9.41
C ILE A 64 -11.47 2.42 10.37
N LEU A 65 -10.73 3.51 10.48
CA LEU A 65 -9.44 3.56 11.18
C LEU A 65 -9.45 4.71 12.21
N PRO A 66 -9.96 4.49 13.44
CA PRO A 66 -9.96 5.50 14.49
C PRO A 66 -8.55 5.90 14.89
N PHE A 67 -8.29 7.20 14.99
CA PHE A 67 -7.02 7.74 15.47
C PHE A 67 -7.18 8.70 16.67
N SER A 68 -8.43 9.04 17.00
CA SER A 68 -8.76 9.77 18.23
C SER A 68 -10.18 9.45 18.68
N LYS A 69 -10.56 9.93 19.87
CA LYS A 69 -11.89 9.68 20.44
C LYS A 69 -13.06 10.06 19.52
N ASN A 70 -12.88 11.10 18.72
CA ASN A 70 -13.96 11.68 17.90
C ASN A 70 -13.60 11.76 16.41
N ASN A 71 -12.48 11.13 15.99
CA ASN A 71 -12.05 11.18 14.61
C ASN A 71 -11.52 9.82 14.14
N PHE A 72 -11.86 9.47 12.90
CA PHE A 72 -11.29 8.34 12.20
C PHE A 72 -10.95 8.72 10.77
N SER A 73 -10.02 8.00 10.17
CA SER A 73 -9.83 7.96 8.74
C SER A 73 -10.56 6.78 8.15
N PHE A 74 -10.92 6.88 6.87
CA PHE A 74 -11.52 5.78 6.14
C PHE A 74 -10.79 5.54 4.82
N VAL A 75 -10.86 4.31 4.34
CA VAL A 75 -10.44 3.89 3.01
C VAL A 75 -11.55 3.04 2.43
N TRP A 76 -12.17 3.50 1.34
CA TRP A 76 -13.22 2.76 0.64
C TRP A 76 -12.76 2.47 -0.78
N SER A 77 -12.57 1.19 -1.10
CA SER A 77 -12.20 0.75 -2.45
C SER A 77 -13.46 0.47 -3.24
N VAL A 78 -13.63 1.16 -4.36
CA VAL A 78 -14.79 1.01 -5.23
C VAL A 78 -14.37 0.91 -6.69
N ASP A 79 -15.26 0.43 -7.54
CA ASP A 79 -15.03 0.42 -8.98
C ASP A 79 -14.74 1.85 -9.49
N LYS A 80 -13.86 1.98 -10.48
CA LYS A 80 -13.47 3.27 -11.06
C LYS A 80 -14.67 4.01 -11.67
N ASP A 81 -15.63 3.23 -12.17
CA ASP A 81 -16.85 3.76 -12.79
C ASP A 81 -18.00 3.95 -11.79
N TYR A 82 -17.73 3.78 -10.49
CA TYR A 82 -18.70 4.05 -9.43
C TYR A 82 -19.26 5.46 -9.57
N PRO A 83 -20.58 5.66 -9.35
CA PRO A 83 -21.25 6.93 -9.64
C PRO A 83 -20.54 8.13 -9.00
N LYS A 84 -20.02 9.02 -9.84
CA LYS A 84 -19.29 10.22 -9.42
C LYS A 84 -20.20 11.39 -9.02
N LYS A 85 -21.52 11.29 -9.27
CA LYS A 85 -22.46 12.33 -8.84
C LYS A 85 -22.49 12.37 -7.32
N ASP A 86 -22.07 13.49 -6.76
CA ASP A 86 -22.05 13.74 -5.32
C ASP A 86 -21.32 12.67 -4.49
N ILE A 87 -20.10 12.33 -4.90
CA ILE A 87 -19.28 11.33 -4.20
C ILE A 87 -19.18 11.60 -2.68
N ASN A 88 -19.20 12.87 -2.27
CA ASN A 88 -19.17 13.25 -0.86
C ASN A 88 -20.44 12.78 -0.12
N GLU A 89 -21.61 12.98 -0.71
CA GLU A 89 -22.89 12.54 -0.11
C GLU A 89 -23.02 11.03 -0.14
N VAL A 90 -22.54 10.37 -1.21
CA VAL A 90 -22.53 8.90 -1.31
C VAL A 90 -21.65 8.28 -0.23
N VAL A 91 -20.42 8.77 -0.06
CA VAL A 91 -19.49 8.32 0.98
C VAL A 91 -20.08 8.56 2.36
N LYS A 92 -20.66 9.73 2.61
CA LYS A 92 -21.30 10.07 3.87
C LYS A 92 -22.48 9.14 4.17
N PHE A 93 -23.35 8.93 3.19
CA PHE A 93 -24.47 8.00 3.31
C PHE A 93 -23.97 6.59 3.67
N LYS A 94 -23.00 6.07 2.93
CA LYS A 94 -22.45 4.72 3.14
C LYS A 94 -21.82 4.55 4.53
N ILE A 95 -21.03 5.51 4.98
CA ILE A 95 -20.42 5.49 6.32
C ILE A 95 -21.52 5.58 7.40
N CYS A 96 -22.52 6.43 7.20
CA CYS A 96 -23.66 6.53 8.14
C CYS A 96 -24.46 5.23 8.23
N GLU A 97 -24.70 4.57 7.09
CA GLU A 97 -25.37 3.27 7.01
C GLU A 97 -24.60 2.20 7.82
N VAL A 98 -23.33 2.03 7.52
CA VAL A 98 -22.46 1.02 8.15
C VAL A 98 -22.31 1.24 9.66
N LEU A 99 -22.10 2.49 10.07
CA LEU A 99 -21.90 2.84 11.48
C LEU A 99 -23.20 3.13 12.23
N LYS A 100 -24.36 2.99 11.58
CA LYS A 100 -25.71 3.26 12.14
C LYS A 100 -25.76 4.63 12.84
N THR A 101 -25.22 5.66 12.20
CA THR A 101 -25.16 7.03 12.72
C THR A 101 -25.79 8.02 11.74
N LYS A 102 -26.27 9.17 12.25
CA LYS A 102 -26.86 10.21 11.40
C LYS A 102 -26.00 11.47 11.27
N LYS A 103 -24.97 11.61 12.10
CA LYS A 103 -24.19 12.86 12.19
C LYS A 103 -22.69 12.55 12.10
N ILE A 104 -22.13 12.82 10.91
CA ILE A 104 -20.70 12.83 10.66
C ILE A 104 -20.34 14.04 9.81
N GLN A 105 -19.07 14.46 9.90
CA GLN A 105 -18.48 15.49 9.04
C GLN A 105 -17.28 14.90 8.36
N ILE A 106 -17.24 14.92 7.04
CA ILE A 106 -16.10 14.42 6.23
C ILE A 106 -15.25 15.61 5.81
N SER A 107 -13.94 15.45 5.85
CA SER A 107 -12.96 16.42 5.39
C SER A 107 -11.79 15.74 4.67
N ASN A 108 -11.05 16.52 3.87
CA ASN A 108 -9.85 16.07 3.15
C ASN A 108 -10.06 14.80 2.32
N GLN A 109 -11.22 14.70 1.66
CA GLN A 109 -11.51 13.56 0.80
C GLN A 109 -10.61 13.58 -0.44
N GLN A 110 -10.03 12.44 -0.75
CA GLN A 110 -9.15 12.21 -1.89
C GLN A 110 -9.44 10.85 -2.53
N SER A 111 -9.07 10.69 -3.79
CA SER A 111 -9.19 9.41 -4.48
C SER A 111 -7.89 9.02 -5.18
N TYR A 112 -7.56 7.73 -5.12
CA TYR A 112 -6.32 7.18 -5.69
C TYR A 112 -6.62 5.93 -6.51
N PRO A 113 -6.05 5.79 -7.72
CA PRO A 113 -6.21 4.57 -8.50
C PRO A 113 -5.52 3.39 -7.80
N LEU A 114 -6.16 2.23 -7.82
CA LEU A 114 -5.63 1.01 -7.24
C LEU A 114 -4.95 0.15 -8.31
N THR A 115 -3.70 -0.19 -8.04
CA THR A 115 -2.88 -1.02 -8.92
C THR A 115 -2.05 -1.99 -8.09
N LEU A 116 -1.74 -3.14 -8.65
CA LEU A 116 -0.64 -3.99 -8.23
C LEU A 116 0.59 -3.60 -9.06
N ASN A 117 1.72 -3.44 -8.42
CA ASN A 117 3.01 -3.34 -9.08
C ASN A 117 4.06 -4.03 -8.21
N LEU A 118 4.71 -5.06 -8.73
CA LEU A 118 5.77 -5.78 -8.03
C LEU A 118 7.00 -5.79 -8.93
N LYS A 119 8.04 -5.06 -8.55
CA LYS A 119 9.28 -4.97 -9.32
C LYS A 119 10.06 -6.28 -9.25
N ARG A 120 10.74 -6.62 -10.33
CA ARG A 120 11.66 -7.77 -10.39
C ARG A 120 13.10 -7.40 -10.13
N THR A 121 13.45 -6.13 -10.36
CA THR A 121 14.79 -5.58 -10.14
C THR A 121 14.73 -4.59 -8.99
N TYR A 122 15.54 -4.80 -7.96
CA TYR A 122 15.53 -4.03 -6.72
C TYR A 122 16.67 -3.01 -6.67
N TYR A 123 17.73 -3.26 -7.40
CA TYR A 123 18.90 -2.37 -7.47
C TYR A 123 19.49 -2.34 -8.87
N LYS A 124 20.29 -1.32 -9.12
CA LYS A 124 21.15 -1.22 -10.29
C LYS A 124 22.43 -0.48 -9.88
N ASN A 125 23.58 -1.08 -10.17
CA ASN A 125 24.88 -0.64 -9.67
C ASN A 125 24.86 -0.58 -8.12
N ASP A 126 25.09 0.60 -7.54
CA ASP A 126 25.08 0.88 -6.09
C ASP A 126 23.78 1.55 -5.59
N ILE A 127 22.76 1.62 -6.44
CA ILE A 127 21.48 2.27 -6.13
C ILE A 127 20.43 1.21 -5.86
N LEU A 128 19.93 1.16 -4.62
CA LEU A 128 18.84 0.34 -4.18
C LEU A 128 17.52 1.13 -4.25
N ILE A 129 16.42 0.48 -4.64
CA ILE A 129 15.08 1.03 -4.49
C ILE A 129 14.42 0.42 -3.27
N LEU A 130 13.69 1.22 -2.51
CA LEU A 130 12.99 0.81 -1.31
C LEU A 130 11.57 1.42 -1.24
N GLY A 131 10.67 0.73 -0.54
CA GLY A 131 9.31 1.19 -0.32
C GLY A 131 8.39 0.98 -1.51
N GLU A 132 7.43 1.88 -1.72
CA GLU A 132 6.42 1.77 -2.79
C GLU A 132 7.01 1.81 -4.21
N GLY A 133 8.29 2.14 -4.35
CA GLY A 133 9.01 1.99 -5.60
C GLY A 133 9.26 0.53 -5.99
N LEU A 134 9.28 -0.39 -5.02
CA LEU A 134 9.44 -1.83 -5.25
C LEU A 134 8.12 -2.57 -5.39
N HIS A 135 7.16 -2.23 -4.55
CA HIS A 135 5.88 -2.91 -4.48
C HIS A 135 4.74 -1.96 -4.13
N THR A 136 3.69 -2.03 -4.91
CA THR A 136 2.40 -1.42 -4.62
C THR A 136 1.36 -2.53 -4.62
N VAL A 137 0.56 -2.63 -3.57
CA VAL A 137 -0.44 -3.69 -3.40
C VAL A 137 -1.81 -3.09 -3.10
N HIS A 138 -2.86 -3.89 -3.29
CA HIS A 138 -4.22 -3.47 -2.94
C HIS A 138 -4.35 -3.23 -1.43
N PRO A 139 -5.07 -2.18 -0.98
CA PRO A 139 -5.19 -1.84 0.44
C PRO A 139 -6.09 -2.81 1.25
N VAL A 140 -6.72 -3.78 0.61
CA VAL A 140 -7.69 -4.70 1.23
C VAL A 140 -7.20 -5.34 2.54
N ALA A 141 -5.94 -5.59 2.70
CA ALA A 141 -5.39 -6.18 3.93
C ALA A 141 -4.53 -5.20 4.75
N GLY A 142 -4.44 -3.93 4.35
CA GLY A 142 -3.59 -2.93 5.02
C GLY A 142 -2.09 -3.28 5.03
N GLN A 143 -1.63 -4.16 4.13
CA GLN A 143 -0.28 -4.75 4.18
C GLN A 143 0.80 -3.93 3.49
N GLY A 144 0.45 -2.91 2.69
CA GLY A 144 1.43 -2.14 1.92
C GLY A 144 2.54 -1.54 2.79
N PHE A 145 2.17 -0.89 3.89
CA PHE A 145 3.12 -0.32 4.83
C PHE A 145 3.94 -1.40 5.57
N ASN A 146 3.32 -2.52 5.92
CA ASN A 146 4.01 -3.62 6.58
C ASN A 146 5.10 -4.25 5.69
N LEU A 147 4.88 -4.33 4.37
CA LEU A 147 5.91 -4.77 3.42
C LEU A 147 7.12 -3.84 3.47
N VAL A 148 6.90 -2.52 3.46
CA VAL A 148 7.98 -1.53 3.56
C VAL A 148 8.76 -1.67 4.86
N LEU A 149 8.07 -1.86 6.00
CA LEU A 149 8.74 -2.07 7.30
C LEU A 149 9.59 -3.34 7.30
N ARG A 150 9.11 -4.43 6.71
CA ARG A 150 9.89 -5.68 6.58
C ARG A 150 11.12 -5.47 5.69
N ASP A 151 11.00 -4.70 4.62
CA ASP A 151 12.14 -4.35 3.76
C ASP A 151 13.19 -3.54 4.53
N ILE A 152 12.76 -2.53 5.30
CA ILE A 152 13.66 -1.70 6.11
C ILE A 152 14.39 -2.56 7.16
N ASN A 153 13.67 -3.43 7.86
CA ASN A 153 14.26 -4.30 8.86
C ASN A 153 15.32 -5.24 8.24
N LYS A 154 14.99 -5.85 7.08
CA LYS A 154 15.95 -6.72 6.38
C LYS A 154 17.16 -5.95 5.88
N LEU A 155 16.96 -4.76 5.34
CA LEU A 155 18.10 -3.91 4.93
C LEU A 155 19.00 -3.56 6.11
N GLN A 156 18.42 -3.25 7.27
CA GLN A 156 19.17 -2.96 8.50
C GLN A 156 20.00 -4.18 8.96
N GLU A 157 19.41 -5.38 8.92
CA GLU A 157 20.13 -6.62 9.25
C GLU A 157 21.33 -6.84 8.32
N ILE A 158 21.14 -6.66 7.02
CA ILE A 158 22.18 -6.84 6.02
C ILE A 158 23.30 -5.80 6.19
N ILE A 159 22.93 -4.53 6.40
CA ILE A 159 23.93 -3.47 6.65
C ILE A 159 24.77 -3.84 7.89
N LYS A 160 24.14 -4.22 9.01
CA LYS A 160 24.84 -4.61 10.23
C LYS A 160 25.78 -5.81 10.00
N TYR A 161 25.32 -6.81 9.24
CA TYR A 161 26.10 -8.00 8.94
C TYR A 161 27.37 -7.66 8.14
N TYR A 162 27.22 -6.97 7.01
CA TYR A 162 28.36 -6.64 6.13
C TYR A 162 29.33 -5.65 6.79
N THR A 163 28.84 -4.64 7.51
CA THR A 163 29.70 -3.71 8.25
C THR A 163 30.41 -4.41 9.42
N GLY A 164 29.76 -5.36 10.08
CA GLY A 164 30.37 -6.17 11.14
C GLY A 164 31.52 -7.07 10.64
N LEU A 165 31.45 -7.45 9.36
CA LEU A 165 32.57 -8.19 8.69
C LEU A 165 33.66 -7.26 8.14
N GLY A 166 33.54 -5.94 8.32
CA GLY A 166 34.48 -4.97 7.72
C GLY A 166 34.34 -4.83 6.20
N MET A 167 33.25 -5.33 5.62
CA MET A 167 32.99 -5.26 4.17
C MET A 167 32.36 -3.93 3.77
N SER A 168 32.75 -3.41 2.62
CA SER A 168 32.13 -2.20 2.06
C SER A 168 30.73 -2.49 1.52
N LEU A 169 29.77 -1.60 1.81
CA LEU A 169 28.41 -1.65 1.26
C LEU A 169 28.33 -1.21 -0.21
N LYS A 170 29.42 -0.72 -0.79
CA LYS A 170 29.53 -0.47 -2.25
C LYS A 170 29.51 -1.77 -3.05
N SER A 171 29.76 -2.88 -2.37
CA SER A 171 29.82 -4.19 -3.02
C SER A 171 28.43 -4.73 -3.35
N THR A 172 28.30 -5.33 -4.51
CA THR A 172 27.08 -5.99 -5.00
C THR A 172 26.50 -7.05 -4.04
N PRO A 173 27.28 -7.82 -3.24
CA PRO A 173 26.75 -8.87 -2.37
C PRO A 173 25.67 -8.39 -1.39
N ALA A 174 25.80 -7.22 -0.77
CA ALA A 174 24.78 -6.72 0.16
C ALA A 174 23.45 -6.42 -0.55
N LEU A 175 23.47 -5.91 -1.78
CA LEU A 175 22.30 -5.62 -2.59
C LEU A 175 21.66 -6.89 -3.15
N GLU A 176 22.46 -7.89 -3.50
CA GLU A 176 22.00 -9.23 -3.90
C GLU A 176 21.33 -9.95 -2.76
N ASP A 177 21.92 -9.94 -1.57
CA ASP A 177 21.34 -10.53 -0.37
C ASP A 177 19.99 -9.90 -0.03
N PHE A 178 19.89 -8.58 -0.08
CA PHE A 178 18.64 -7.90 0.12
C PHE A 178 17.59 -8.35 -0.92
N THR A 179 17.97 -8.37 -2.19
CA THR A 179 17.09 -8.75 -3.28
C THR A 179 16.60 -10.19 -3.12
N ASN A 180 17.51 -11.13 -2.86
CA ASN A 180 17.20 -12.55 -2.73
C ASN A 180 16.29 -12.83 -1.54
N ASN A 181 16.51 -12.16 -0.42
CA ASN A 181 15.68 -12.31 0.77
C ASN A 181 14.29 -11.68 0.60
N ARG A 182 14.21 -10.49 0.02
CA ARG A 182 12.94 -9.73 0.01
C ARG A 182 12.06 -9.98 -1.19
N LYS A 183 12.65 -10.26 -2.36
CA LYS A 183 11.91 -10.38 -3.61
C LYS A 183 10.87 -11.49 -3.58
N SER A 184 11.26 -12.68 -3.14
CA SER A 184 10.35 -13.83 -3.06
C SER A 184 9.19 -13.56 -2.09
N GLU A 185 9.48 -13.02 -0.91
CA GLU A 185 8.46 -12.70 0.10
C GLU A 185 7.51 -11.60 -0.38
N ASN A 186 8.02 -10.56 -1.02
CA ASN A 186 7.21 -9.46 -1.54
C ASN A 186 6.29 -9.93 -2.68
N ILE A 187 6.78 -10.80 -3.57
CA ILE A 187 5.98 -11.39 -4.64
C ILE A 187 4.88 -12.29 -4.06
N ILE A 188 5.22 -13.21 -3.16
CA ILE A 188 4.26 -14.13 -2.54
C ILE A 188 3.18 -13.33 -1.79
N THR A 189 3.59 -12.34 -0.99
CA THR A 189 2.65 -11.49 -0.25
C THR A 189 1.76 -10.69 -1.20
N GLY A 190 2.33 -10.09 -2.24
CA GLY A 190 1.58 -9.30 -3.22
C GLY A 190 0.56 -10.15 -3.99
N ILE A 191 0.93 -11.36 -4.42
CA ILE A 191 0.00 -12.31 -5.05
C ILE A 191 -1.06 -12.77 -4.05
N GLY A 192 -0.69 -13.06 -2.80
CA GLY A 192 -1.64 -13.45 -1.75
C GLY A 192 -2.70 -12.36 -1.51
N ILE A 193 -2.30 -11.10 -1.48
CA ILE A 193 -3.23 -9.95 -1.38
C ILE A 193 -4.14 -9.87 -2.61
N ASP A 194 -3.60 -10.06 -3.82
CA ASP A 194 -4.39 -10.06 -5.06
C ASP A 194 -5.42 -11.21 -5.08
N LEU A 195 -5.04 -12.39 -4.66
CA LEU A 195 -5.95 -13.53 -4.52
C LEU A 195 -7.05 -13.26 -3.49
N THR A 196 -6.69 -12.68 -2.35
CA THR A 196 -7.65 -12.28 -1.31
C THR A 196 -8.66 -11.28 -1.86
N HIS A 197 -8.19 -10.23 -2.54
CA HIS A 197 -9.04 -9.23 -3.17
C HIS A 197 -10.01 -9.89 -4.18
N ASN A 198 -9.49 -10.72 -5.10
CA ASN A 198 -10.31 -11.41 -6.10
C ASN A 198 -11.34 -12.35 -5.47
N PHE A 199 -10.98 -13.06 -4.40
CA PHE A 199 -11.86 -13.95 -3.67
C PHE A 199 -13.08 -13.19 -3.09
N PHE A 200 -12.84 -12.08 -2.43
CA PHE A 200 -13.93 -11.26 -1.88
C PHE A 200 -14.74 -10.54 -2.96
N LYS A 201 -14.12 -10.15 -4.08
CA LYS A 201 -14.80 -9.45 -5.16
C LYS A 201 -15.71 -10.39 -5.97
N GLN A 202 -15.25 -11.59 -6.29
CA GLN A 202 -15.90 -12.51 -7.24
C GLN A 202 -16.82 -13.53 -6.59
N ASN A 203 -16.74 -13.73 -5.28
CA ASN A 203 -17.44 -14.81 -4.62
C ASN A 203 -18.88 -14.42 -4.27
N LYS A 204 -19.82 -14.75 -5.17
CA LYS A 204 -21.28 -14.52 -4.96
C LYS A 204 -21.83 -15.28 -3.75
N LEU A 205 -21.16 -16.35 -3.30
CA LEU A 205 -21.54 -17.10 -2.09
C LEU A 205 -21.36 -16.28 -0.81
N LEU A 206 -20.54 -15.24 -0.86
CA LEU A 206 -20.31 -14.33 0.27
C LEU A 206 -21.25 -13.10 0.26
N ASP A 207 -22.08 -12.93 -0.77
CA ASP A 207 -22.97 -11.79 -0.86
C ASP A 207 -23.93 -11.66 0.34
N PRO A 208 -24.46 -12.78 0.94
CA PRO A 208 -25.26 -12.70 2.17
C PRO A 208 -24.48 -12.21 3.39
N PHE A 209 -23.15 -12.30 3.39
CA PHE A 209 -22.26 -11.88 4.49
C PHE A 209 -21.63 -10.52 4.25
N LYS A 210 -21.96 -9.86 3.13
CA LYS A 210 -21.46 -8.52 2.74
C LYS A 210 -22.41 -7.39 3.14
N GLU A 211 -23.44 -7.66 3.94
CA GLU A 211 -24.42 -6.68 4.42
C GLU A 211 -24.05 -6.09 5.78
#